data_7c634deaa4606fbb481e6624801a13f2
#
_entry.id   7c634deaa4606fbb481e6624801a13f2
#
_cell.length_a   1.000
_cell.length_b   1.000
_cell.length_c   1.000
_cell.angle_alpha   90.00
_cell.angle_beta   90.00
_cell.angle_gamma   90.00
#
_symmetry.space_group_name_H-M   'P 1'
#
loop_
_entity.id
_entity.type
_entity.pdbx_description
1 polymer ?
#
loop_
_entity_poly.entity_id
_entity_poly.type
_entity_poly.pdbx_seq_one_letter_code
_entity_poly.pdbx_strand_id
1 'polypeptide(L)'
;MPTDSRRVAGPENTLQYYLYSKQKKTYEECEKELMNSVDVRKDGRKQDNSRQIYVKTGVVSQAKGSAYIEVGNTKVICSVFDPREIPNKSEFSVNGELYCEFKFATFSGKKRRNFVRDPEEKELSVSLKRALEPAVCRHEFSNFQVDVYALVLQSDGSALAAAINCAGLALADANVPMYDLVSAASVA
;
A
#
# COMPACT_ATOMS: atom_id res chain seq x y z
N MET A 1 -10.40 -8.22 27.65
CA MET A 1 -9.80 -9.56 27.88
C MET A 1 -8.38 -9.33 28.36
N PRO A 2 -7.94 -9.95 29.45
CA PRO A 2 -6.54 -9.84 29.86
C PRO A 2 -5.69 -10.43 28.73
N THR A 3 -4.74 -9.66 28.25
CA THR A 3 -3.73 -10.10 27.30
C THR A 3 -2.93 -11.21 27.95
N ASP A 4 -3.00 -12.41 27.39
CA ASP A 4 -2.22 -13.54 27.87
C ASP A 4 -0.73 -13.24 27.66
N SER A 5 -0.09 -12.76 28.71
CA SER A 5 1.35 -12.45 28.70
C SER A 5 2.24 -13.70 28.48
N ARG A 6 1.64 -14.90 28.50
CA ARG A 6 2.32 -16.16 28.22
C ARG A 6 2.27 -16.59 26.75
N ARG A 7 1.46 -15.96 25.95
CA ARG A 7 1.63 -16.08 24.51
C ARG A 7 2.90 -15.37 24.13
N VAL A 8 3.95 -16.14 24.12
CA VAL A 8 5.18 -15.74 23.45
C VAL A 8 4.76 -15.42 22.02
N ALA A 9 4.59 -14.13 21.74
CA ALA A 9 4.54 -13.69 20.37
C ALA A 9 5.70 -14.41 19.70
N GLY A 10 5.42 -15.15 18.61
CA GLY A 10 6.49 -15.91 17.95
C GLY A 10 7.67 -14.99 17.66
N PRO A 11 8.68 -15.38 16.92
CA PRO A 11 9.94 -14.62 16.78
C PRO A 11 9.75 -13.29 16.03
N GLU A 12 8.82 -12.45 16.51
CA GLU A 12 8.52 -11.11 16.02
C GLU A 12 9.75 -10.21 16.09
N ASN A 13 10.59 -10.48 17.08
CA ASN A 13 11.86 -9.78 17.31
C ASN A 13 13.08 -10.61 16.90
N THR A 14 12.93 -11.59 16.02
CA THR A 14 14.09 -12.32 15.51
C THR A 14 14.93 -11.38 14.67
N LEU A 15 15.87 -10.74 15.31
CA LEU A 15 16.92 -10.01 14.64
C LEU A 15 17.79 -11.02 13.93
N GLN A 16 18.05 -10.80 12.67
CA GLN A 16 18.96 -11.66 11.91
C GLN A 16 20.34 -11.54 12.57
N TYR A 17 20.97 -12.67 12.87
CA TYR A 17 22.26 -12.73 13.60
C TYR A 17 23.36 -11.85 12.98
N TYR A 18 23.34 -11.61 11.67
CA TYR A 18 24.30 -10.74 10.99
C TYR A 18 24.16 -9.25 11.36
N LEU A 19 23.00 -8.82 11.92
CA LEU A 19 22.84 -7.45 12.43
C LEU A 19 23.70 -7.19 13.67
N TYR A 20 24.05 -8.24 14.39
CA TYR A 20 24.95 -8.14 15.53
C TYR A 20 26.42 -8.26 15.14
N SER A 21 26.72 -8.88 14.02
CA SER A 21 28.08 -9.13 13.55
C SER A 21 28.65 -8.06 12.62
N LYS A 22 27.81 -7.18 12.08
CA LYS A 22 28.25 -6.12 11.16
C LYS A 22 28.28 -4.77 11.84
N GLN A 23 29.42 -4.09 11.72
CA GLN A 23 29.51 -2.68 12.04
C GLN A 23 28.47 -1.90 11.23
N LYS A 24 27.90 -0.84 11.83
CA LYS A 24 27.00 0.06 11.11
C LYS A 24 27.77 0.64 9.93
N LYS A 25 27.27 0.36 8.72
CA LYS A 25 27.85 0.89 7.50
C LYS A 25 27.73 2.41 7.48
N THR A 26 28.76 3.07 7.03
CA THR A 26 28.72 4.50 6.76
C THR A 26 27.82 4.80 5.55
N TYR A 27 27.34 6.05 5.43
CA TYR A 27 26.51 6.47 4.30
C TYR A 27 27.18 6.19 2.96
N GLU A 28 28.49 6.47 2.85
CA GLU A 28 29.31 6.23 1.65
C GLU A 28 29.44 4.73 1.30
N GLU A 29 29.48 3.86 2.31
CA GLU A 29 29.47 2.40 2.08
C GLU A 29 28.12 1.90 1.61
N CYS A 30 27.02 2.50 2.13
CA CYS A 30 25.68 2.20 1.67
C CYS A 30 25.46 2.68 0.22
N GLU A 31 25.95 3.85 -0.14
CA GLU A 31 25.88 4.40 -1.49
C GLU A 31 26.67 3.53 -2.48
N LYS A 32 27.90 3.14 -2.15
CA LYS A 32 28.71 2.20 -2.95
C LYS A 32 28.07 0.82 -3.09
N GLU A 33 27.29 0.39 -2.10
CA GLU A 33 26.53 -0.86 -2.21
C GLU A 33 25.25 -0.73 -3.04
N LEU A 34 24.67 0.45 -3.12
CA LEU A 34 23.47 0.71 -3.94
C LEU A 34 23.82 0.93 -5.41
N MET A 35 24.95 1.56 -5.67
CA MET A 35 25.44 1.86 -7.02
C MET A 35 26.67 1.00 -7.32
N ASN A 36 26.66 0.32 -8.43
CA ASN A 36 27.87 -0.29 -8.97
C ASN A 36 28.78 0.80 -9.57
N SER A 37 30.04 0.52 -9.78
CA SER A 37 31.10 1.44 -10.24
C SER A 37 30.82 2.18 -11.56
N VAL A 38 29.64 2.06 -12.17
CA VAL A 38 29.27 2.66 -13.46
C VAL A 38 27.79 3.11 -13.39
N ASP A 39 27.38 3.92 -12.41
CA ASP A 39 26.04 4.52 -12.31
C ASP A 39 24.85 3.55 -12.54
N VAL A 40 25.06 2.27 -12.28
CA VAL A 40 24.06 1.22 -12.43
C VAL A 40 23.61 0.73 -11.05
N ARG A 41 22.30 0.72 -10.80
CA ARG A 41 21.72 0.20 -9.56
C ARG A 41 21.93 -1.32 -9.44
N LYS A 42 21.81 -1.88 -8.24
CA LYS A 42 21.96 -3.34 -8.00
C LYS A 42 21.09 -4.24 -8.88
N ASP A 43 19.94 -3.74 -9.29
CA ASP A 43 18.98 -4.43 -10.17
C ASP A 43 19.33 -4.28 -11.67
N GLY A 44 20.47 -3.70 -12.00
CA GLY A 44 20.95 -3.53 -13.38
C GLY A 44 20.32 -2.36 -14.13
N ARG A 45 19.47 -1.55 -13.47
CA ARG A 45 18.85 -0.38 -14.09
C ARG A 45 19.77 0.82 -14.06
N LYS A 46 19.74 1.62 -15.13
CA LYS A 46 20.31 2.96 -15.15
C LYS A 46 19.43 3.93 -14.36
N GLN A 47 19.93 5.12 -14.07
CA GLN A 47 19.18 6.15 -13.32
C GLN A 47 17.86 6.52 -14.01
N ASP A 48 17.84 6.58 -15.34
CA ASP A 48 16.66 6.95 -16.14
C ASP A 48 15.64 5.80 -16.33
N ASN A 49 15.97 4.59 -15.91
CA ASN A 49 15.10 3.44 -16.11
C ASN A 49 14.09 3.29 -14.94
N SER A 50 12.80 3.32 -15.26
CA SER A 50 11.75 2.97 -14.32
C SER A 50 11.76 1.48 -13.98
N ARG A 51 11.17 1.10 -12.85
CA ARG A 51 10.90 -0.31 -12.52
C ARG A 51 9.87 -0.87 -13.48
N GLN A 52 10.00 -2.15 -13.83
CA GLN A 52 8.97 -2.83 -14.61
C GLN A 52 7.65 -2.87 -13.83
N ILE A 53 6.56 -2.60 -14.53
CA ILE A 53 5.23 -2.57 -13.96
C ILE A 53 4.42 -3.70 -14.61
N TYR A 54 3.80 -4.53 -13.76
CA TYR A 54 2.80 -5.51 -14.15
C TYR A 54 1.50 -5.20 -13.44
N VAL A 55 0.38 -5.25 -14.17
CA VAL A 55 -0.96 -4.93 -13.66
C VAL A 55 -1.95 -6.02 -14.07
N LYS A 56 -2.84 -6.37 -13.16
CA LYS A 56 -3.97 -7.25 -13.41
C LYS A 56 -5.19 -6.79 -12.63
N THR A 57 -6.35 -6.70 -13.27
CA THR A 57 -7.64 -6.42 -12.64
C THR A 57 -8.44 -7.71 -12.41
N GLY A 58 -9.50 -7.65 -11.61
CA GLY A 58 -10.37 -8.79 -11.37
C GLY A 58 -9.70 -9.96 -10.62
N VAL A 59 -8.79 -9.66 -9.69
CA VAL A 59 -8.02 -10.69 -8.96
C VAL A 59 -8.80 -11.27 -7.78
N VAL A 60 -9.62 -10.46 -7.13
CA VAL A 60 -10.41 -10.86 -5.96
C VAL A 60 -11.87 -10.99 -6.35
N SER A 61 -12.35 -12.22 -6.44
CA SER A 61 -13.71 -12.54 -6.92
C SER A 61 -14.85 -12.07 -6.00
N GLN A 62 -14.57 -11.84 -4.72
CA GLN A 62 -15.57 -11.39 -3.74
C GLN A 62 -15.68 -9.86 -3.65
N ALA A 63 -14.69 -9.14 -4.18
CA ALA A 63 -14.74 -7.68 -4.25
C ALA A 63 -15.52 -7.24 -5.48
N LYS A 64 -16.13 -6.05 -5.42
CA LYS A 64 -16.80 -5.43 -6.57
C LYS A 64 -15.82 -5.11 -7.68
N GLY A 65 -14.67 -4.56 -7.31
CA GLY A 65 -13.52 -4.37 -8.18
C GLY A 65 -12.24 -4.66 -7.44
N SER A 66 -11.24 -5.12 -8.15
CA SER A 66 -9.95 -5.44 -7.56
C SER A 66 -8.83 -5.29 -8.57
N ALA A 67 -7.66 -4.93 -8.08
CA ALA A 67 -6.47 -4.84 -8.90
C ALA A 67 -5.26 -5.41 -8.14
N TYR A 68 -4.32 -5.88 -8.90
CA TYR A 68 -3.01 -6.30 -8.44
C TYR A 68 -1.95 -5.60 -9.27
N ILE A 69 -0.97 -5.05 -8.60
CA ILE A 69 0.16 -4.37 -9.24
C ILE A 69 1.48 -4.89 -8.70
N GLU A 70 2.42 -5.08 -9.62
CA GLU A 70 3.83 -5.30 -9.30
C GLU A 70 4.65 -4.13 -9.85
N VAL A 71 5.49 -3.54 -9.01
CA VAL A 71 6.45 -2.50 -9.39
C VAL A 71 7.84 -3.01 -8.98
N GLY A 72 8.51 -3.67 -9.90
CA GLY A 72 9.70 -4.46 -9.58
C GLY A 72 9.36 -5.56 -8.56
N ASN A 73 9.99 -5.51 -7.39
CA ASN A 73 9.73 -6.47 -6.32
C ASN A 73 8.57 -6.06 -5.38
N THR A 74 8.04 -4.84 -5.52
CA THR A 74 6.92 -4.39 -4.70
C THR A 74 5.61 -4.92 -5.27
N LYS A 75 4.83 -5.64 -4.43
CA LYS A 75 3.57 -6.28 -4.82
C LYS A 75 2.44 -5.78 -3.93
N VAL A 76 1.39 -5.27 -4.56
CA VAL A 76 0.22 -4.71 -3.87
C VAL A 76 -1.05 -5.27 -4.49
N ILE A 77 -2.01 -5.59 -3.64
CA ILE A 77 -3.36 -5.95 -4.02
C ILE A 77 -4.34 -4.95 -3.41
N CYS A 78 -5.28 -4.48 -4.20
CA CYS A 78 -6.36 -3.61 -3.75
C CYS A 78 -7.72 -4.22 -4.07
N SER A 79 -8.65 -4.04 -3.14
CA SER A 79 -10.04 -4.49 -3.28
C SER A 79 -10.97 -3.35 -2.94
N VAL A 80 -11.99 -3.16 -3.77
CA VAL A 80 -13.03 -2.16 -3.60
C VAL A 80 -14.36 -2.86 -3.42
N PHE A 81 -15.11 -2.43 -2.42
CA PHE A 81 -16.43 -2.98 -2.10
C PHE A 81 -17.54 -2.00 -2.43
N ASP A 82 -18.71 -2.54 -2.70
CA ASP A 82 -19.91 -1.78 -3.02
C ASP A 82 -20.21 -0.69 -1.98
N PRO A 83 -20.84 0.42 -2.38
CA PRO A 83 -21.25 1.46 -1.47
C PRO A 83 -22.18 0.91 -0.39
N ARG A 84 -21.87 1.19 0.86
CA ARG A 84 -22.69 0.85 2.03
C ARG A 84 -23.13 2.12 2.75
N GLU A 85 -24.21 2.03 3.53
CA GLU A 85 -24.62 3.13 4.38
C GLU A 85 -23.52 3.48 5.38
N ILE A 86 -23.32 4.78 5.60
CA ILE A 86 -22.30 5.27 6.54
C ILE A 86 -22.72 4.87 7.96
N PRO A 87 -21.94 4.06 8.67
CA PRO A 87 -22.29 3.63 10.00
C PRO A 87 -22.34 4.81 10.98
N ASN A 88 -23.34 4.85 11.85
CA ASN A 88 -23.49 5.81 12.95
C ASN A 88 -23.63 7.29 12.52
N LYS A 89 -24.06 7.58 11.32
CA LYS A 89 -24.32 8.94 10.88
C LYS A 89 -25.81 9.30 11.11
N SER A 90 -26.06 10.29 11.94
CA SER A 90 -27.42 10.80 12.23
C SER A 90 -27.88 11.85 11.23
N GLU A 91 -26.97 12.45 10.46
CA GLU A 91 -27.23 13.52 9.51
C GLU A 91 -26.95 13.08 8.08
N PHE A 92 -27.82 13.50 7.15
CA PHE A 92 -27.64 13.27 5.72
C PHE A 92 -26.40 14.00 5.21
N SER A 93 -25.57 13.29 4.42
CA SER A 93 -24.43 13.86 3.74
C SER A 93 -24.66 13.94 2.23
N VAL A 94 -24.54 15.14 1.70
CA VAL A 94 -24.67 15.37 0.25
C VAL A 94 -23.54 14.66 -0.52
N ASN A 95 -22.35 14.56 0.07
CA ASN A 95 -21.22 13.87 -0.53
C ASN A 95 -21.02 12.51 0.12
N GLY A 96 -20.79 11.51 -0.69
CA GLY A 96 -20.35 10.19 -0.25
C GLY A 96 -18.99 10.22 0.43
N GLU A 97 -18.70 9.20 1.21
CA GLU A 97 -17.42 9.04 1.89
C GLU A 97 -16.58 7.96 1.21
N LEU A 98 -15.27 8.19 1.15
CA LEU A 98 -14.30 7.20 0.75
C LEU A 98 -13.56 6.72 2.01
N TYR A 99 -13.67 5.45 2.32
CA TYR A 99 -12.87 4.82 3.36
C TYR A 99 -11.70 4.10 2.74
N CYS A 100 -10.50 4.42 3.18
CA CYS A 100 -9.29 3.78 2.70
C CYS A 100 -8.54 3.15 3.87
N GLU A 101 -8.20 1.89 3.72
CA GLU A 101 -7.32 1.19 4.64
C GLU A 101 -6.08 0.69 3.90
N PHE A 102 -4.92 1.07 4.41
CA PHE A 102 -3.63 0.60 3.94
C PHE A 102 -3.01 -0.30 4.99
N LYS A 103 -2.57 -1.47 4.58
CA LYS A 103 -1.96 -2.45 5.48
C LYS A 103 -0.78 -3.16 4.82
N PHE A 104 0.25 -3.40 5.61
CA PHE A 104 1.32 -4.28 5.22
C PHE A 104 1.03 -5.71 5.69
N ALA A 105 1.28 -6.70 4.83
CA ALA A 105 1.31 -8.08 5.27
C ALA A 105 2.46 -8.27 6.27
N THR A 106 2.27 -9.14 7.26
CA THR A 106 3.29 -9.40 8.29
C THR A 106 4.64 -9.84 7.71
N PHE A 107 4.62 -10.43 6.54
CA PHE A 107 5.77 -10.94 5.79
C PHE A 107 6.22 -10.00 4.65
N SER A 108 5.67 -8.80 4.54
CA SER A 108 5.92 -7.89 3.41
C SER A 108 7.35 -7.35 3.34
N GLY A 109 8.06 -7.30 4.45
CA GLY A 109 9.41 -6.78 4.54
C GLY A 109 10.43 -7.81 5.02
N LYS A 110 11.71 -7.42 5.03
CA LYS A 110 12.81 -8.26 5.57
C LYS A 110 12.65 -8.57 7.05
N LYS A 111 12.05 -7.65 7.81
CA LYS A 111 11.70 -7.83 9.22
C LYS A 111 10.21 -8.13 9.30
N ARG A 112 9.84 -9.19 10.03
CA ARG A 112 8.43 -9.52 10.26
C ARG A 112 7.74 -8.36 10.97
N ARG A 113 6.62 -7.90 10.41
CA ARG A 113 5.79 -6.87 11.03
C ARG A 113 4.80 -7.49 12.02
N ASN A 114 4.43 -6.72 13.01
CA ASN A 114 3.37 -7.10 13.93
C ASN A 114 2.02 -7.08 13.20
N PHE A 115 1.05 -7.87 13.67
CA PHE A 115 -0.32 -7.88 13.13
C PHE A 115 -1.18 -6.70 13.64
N VAL A 116 -0.71 -6.02 14.69
CA VAL A 116 -1.39 -4.84 15.25
C VAL A 116 -1.17 -3.66 14.32
N ARG A 117 -2.22 -2.87 14.12
CA ARG A 117 -2.18 -1.68 13.28
C ARG A 117 -1.13 -0.68 13.75
N ASP A 118 -0.19 -0.37 12.87
CA ASP A 118 0.91 0.53 13.12
C ASP A 118 0.49 2.00 12.86
N PRO A 119 1.04 3.00 13.58
CA PRO A 119 0.91 4.41 13.23
C PRO A 119 1.29 4.75 11.79
N GLU A 120 2.33 4.12 11.26
CA GLU A 120 2.75 4.25 9.84
C GLU A 120 1.61 3.86 8.89
N GLU A 121 0.93 2.74 9.13
CA GLU A 121 -0.19 2.28 8.30
C GLU A 121 -1.38 3.25 8.33
N LYS A 122 -1.63 3.91 9.48
CA LYS A 122 -2.67 4.94 9.59
C LYS A 122 -2.34 6.17 8.76
N GLU A 123 -1.10 6.63 8.80
CA GLU A 123 -0.63 7.77 8.02
C GLU A 123 -0.73 7.48 6.51
N LEU A 124 -0.29 6.29 6.10
CA LEU A 124 -0.39 5.85 4.71
C LEU A 124 -1.84 5.69 4.25
N SER A 125 -2.75 5.24 5.14
CA SER A 125 -4.19 5.18 4.85
C SER A 125 -4.78 6.57 4.58
N VAL A 126 -4.40 7.57 5.39
CA VAL A 126 -4.83 8.97 5.20
C VAL A 126 -4.26 9.54 3.90
N SER A 127 -2.99 9.25 3.60
CA SER A 127 -2.33 9.69 2.37
C SER A 127 -2.98 9.07 1.12
N LEU A 128 -3.31 7.78 1.18
CA LEU A 128 -4.04 7.06 0.13
C LEU A 128 -5.43 7.71 -0.10
N LYS A 129 -6.19 7.96 0.98
CA LYS A 129 -7.48 8.63 0.90
C LYS A 129 -7.37 10.00 0.25
N ARG A 130 -6.42 10.84 0.68
CA ARG A 130 -6.20 12.18 0.14
C ARG A 130 -5.83 12.18 -1.34
N ALA A 131 -5.13 11.15 -1.81
CA ALA A 131 -4.77 11.02 -3.21
C ALA A 131 -5.98 10.63 -4.09
N LEU A 132 -6.87 9.77 -3.60
CA LEU A 132 -8.00 9.25 -4.37
C LEU A 132 -9.25 10.14 -4.28
N GLU A 133 -9.47 10.79 -3.15
CA GLU A 133 -10.68 11.56 -2.87
C GLU A 133 -11.00 12.64 -3.90
N PRO A 134 -10.05 13.40 -4.44
CA PRO A 134 -10.33 14.40 -5.47
C PRO A 134 -10.73 13.82 -6.82
N ALA A 135 -10.31 12.58 -7.12
CA ALA A 135 -10.58 11.92 -8.40
C ALA A 135 -11.93 11.22 -8.43
N VAL A 136 -12.53 10.92 -7.28
CA VAL A 136 -13.79 10.18 -7.18
C VAL A 136 -14.97 11.15 -7.18
N CYS A 137 -16.00 10.87 -7.99
CA CYS A 137 -17.24 11.64 -8.06
C CYS A 137 -18.16 11.33 -6.87
N ARG A 138 -17.81 11.83 -5.68
CA ARG A 138 -18.52 11.53 -4.43
C ARG A 138 -19.98 11.96 -4.37
N HIS A 139 -20.38 12.89 -5.20
CA HIS A 139 -21.78 13.36 -5.29
C HIS A 139 -22.73 12.32 -5.91
N GLU A 140 -22.22 11.33 -6.64
CA GLU A 140 -23.00 10.27 -7.26
C GLU A 140 -23.50 9.22 -6.24
N PHE A 141 -22.82 9.09 -5.10
CA PHE A 141 -23.19 8.14 -4.04
C PHE A 141 -23.41 8.84 -2.69
N SER A 142 -24.24 9.90 -2.71
CA SER A 142 -24.59 10.65 -1.49
C SER A 142 -25.03 9.74 -0.36
N ASN A 143 -24.58 10.02 0.86
CA ASN A 143 -24.88 9.25 2.08
C ASN A 143 -24.36 7.80 2.12
N PHE A 144 -23.57 7.38 1.12
CA PHE A 144 -22.94 6.07 1.11
C PHE A 144 -21.41 6.18 1.27
N GLN A 145 -20.82 5.09 1.68
CA GLN A 145 -19.37 4.94 1.84
C GLN A 145 -18.86 3.83 0.92
N VAL A 146 -17.84 4.13 0.15
CA VAL A 146 -17.09 3.15 -0.65
C VAL A 146 -15.84 2.77 0.13
N ASP A 147 -15.62 1.47 0.29
CA ASP A 147 -14.49 0.93 1.04
C ASP A 147 -13.39 0.46 0.09
N VAL A 148 -12.18 0.97 0.30
CA VAL A 148 -10.95 0.62 -0.44
C VAL A 148 -9.93 0.02 0.51
N TYR A 149 -9.55 -1.21 0.26
CA TYR A 149 -8.55 -1.93 1.04
C TYR A 149 -7.30 -2.18 0.20
N ALA A 150 -6.17 -1.65 0.62
CA ALA A 150 -4.87 -1.86 0.00
C ALA A 150 -3.99 -2.72 0.90
N LEU A 151 -3.57 -3.88 0.42
CA LEU A 151 -2.68 -4.79 1.12
C LEU A 151 -1.37 -4.92 0.36
N VAL A 152 -0.28 -4.55 1.02
CA VAL A 152 1.08 -4.72 0.49
C VAL A 152 1.58 -6.12 0.85
N LEU A 153 1.76 -6.97 -0.16
CA LEU A 153 2.26 -8.34 0.00
C LEU A 153 3.78 -8.38 0.12
N GLN A 154 4.47 -7.54 -0.65
CA GLN A 154 5.92 -7.43 -0.64
C GLN A 154 6.30 -5.96 -0.84
N SER A 155 7.16 -5.44 0.02
CA SER A 155 7.63 -4.06 -0.03
C SER A 155 9.14 -4.00 -0.31
N ASP A 156 9.48 -3.43 -1.46
CA ASP A 156 10.87 -3.13 -1.87
C ASP A 156 11.00 -1.64 -2.23
N GLY A 157 10.30 -0.79 -1.47
CA GLY A 157 10.18 0.64 -1.70
C GLY A 157 9.00 1.01 -2.59
N SER A 158 8.61 2.30 -2.57
CA SER A 158 7.49 2.84 -3.38
C SER A 158 6.11 2.22 -3.11
N ALA A 159 5.90 1.65 -1.94
CA ALA A 159 4.67 0.93 -1.61
C ALA A 159 3.42 1.82 -1.69
N LEU A 160 3.51 3.09 -1.24
CA LEU A 160 2.38 4.02 -1.31
C LEU A 160 2.01 4.36 -2.76
N ALA A 161 3.00 4.67 -3.61
CA ALA A 161 2.74 4.98 -5.01
C ALA A 161 2.12 3.77 -5.75
N ALA A 162 2.64 2.57 -5.51
CA ALA A 162 2.07 1.34 -6.04
C ALA A 162 0.63 1.12 -5.56
N ALA A 163 0.34 1.41 -4.28
CA ALA A 163 -1.00 1.29 -3.71
C ALA A 163 -1.98 2.31 -4.29
N ILE A 164 -1.56 3.57 -4.53
CA ILE A 164 -2.41 4.59 -5.17
C ILE A 164 -2.77 4.16 -6.58
N ASN A 165 -1.79 3.71 -7.37
CA ASN A 165 -2.03 3.23 -8.73
C ASN A 165 -2.95 2.00 -8.73
N CYS A 166 -2.71 1.06 -7.83
CA CYS A 166 -3.53 -0.14 -7.68
C CYS A 166 -4.97 0.19 -7.29
N ALA A 167 -5.15 1.11 -6.33
CA ALA A 167 -6.46 1.53 -5.86
C ALA A 167 -7.26 2.29 -6.94
N GLY A 168 -6.59 3.15 -7.74
CA GLY A 168 -7.22 3.81 -8.88
C GLY A 168 -7.76 2.80 -9.91
N LEU A 169 -6.98 1.77 -10.22
CA LEU A 169 -7.41 0.69 -11.12
C LEU A 169 -8.53 -0.17 -10.52
N ALA A 170 -8.48 -0.46 -9.22
CA ALA A 170 -9.53 -1.21 -8.54
C ALA A 170 -10.86 -0.45 -8.46
N LEU A 171 -10.81 0.89 -8.30
CA LEU A 171 -11.99 1.76 -8.38
C LEU A 171 -12.60 1.77 -9.78
N ALA A 172 -11.76 1.82 -10.83
CA ALA A 172 -12.21 1.73 -12.21
C ALA A 172 -12.84 0.36 -12.52
N ASP A 173 -12.24 -0.73 -12.05
CA ASP A 173 -12.78 -2.10 -12.18
C ASP A 173 -14.11 -2.27 -11.45
N ALA A 174 -14.30 -1.57 -10.31
CA ALA A 174 -15.54 -1.53 -9.54
C ALA A 174 -16.64 -0.66 -10.20
N ASN A 175 -16.35 0.03 -11.31
CA ASN A 175 -17.23 1.02 -11.95
C ASN A 175 -17.65 2.16 -10.99
N VAL A 176 -16.80 2.54 -10.05
CA VAL A 176 -17.01 3.73 -9.24
C VAL A 176 -16.78 4.96 -10.12
N PRO A 177 -17.71 5.93 -10.16
CA PRO A 177 -17.56 7.11 -11.01
C PRO A 177 -16.34 7.94 -10.58
N MET A 178 -15.45 8.18 -11.52
CA MET A 178 -14.21 8.94 -11.33
C MET A 178 -14.06 9.97 -12.44
N TYR A 179 -13.45 11.12 -12.12
CA TYR A 179 -13.11 12.12 -13.12
C TYR A 179 -11.97 11.66 -14.03
N ASP A 180 -10.96 11.02 -13.44
CA ASP A 180 -9.81 10.47 -14.15
C ASP A 180 -9.08 9.44 -13.28
N LEU A 181 -8.15 8.70 -13.89
CA LEU A 181 -7.27 7.77 -13.18
C LEU A 181 -6.17 8.54 -12.44
N VAL A 182 -5.96 8.16 -11.19
CA VAL A 182 -4.86 8.70 -10.38
C VAL A 182 -3.59 7.92 -10.65
N SER A 183 -2.52 8.61 -11.00
CA SER A 183 -1.19 8.04 -11.13
C SER A 183 -0.24 8.59 -10.06
N ALA A 184 0.59 7.73 -9.52
CA ALA A 184 1.59 8.10 -8.52
C ALA A 184 2.94 7.47 -8.84
N ALA A 185 3.99 8.23 -8.60
CA ALA A 185 5.37 7.79 -8.72
C ALA A 185 6.16 8.22 -7.48
N SER A 186 7.17 7.44 -7.14
CA SER A 186 8.11 7.76 -6.05
C SER A 186 9.49 7.97 -6.65
N VAL A 187 10.08 9.10 -6.31
CA VAL A 187 11.44 9.49 -6.71
C VAL A 187 12.29 9.53 -5.44
N ALA A 188 13.47 8.92 -5.48
CA ALA A 188 14.45 8.88 -4.38
C ALA A 188 15.84 9.21 -4.90
#